data_a3c240901555f06fadf531925226f413
#
_entry.id   a3c240901555f06fadf531925226f413
#
_cell.length_a   1.000
_cell.length_b   1.000
_cell.length_c   1.000
_cell.angle_alpha   90.00
_cell.angle_beta   90.00
_cell.angle_gamma   90.00
#
_symmetry.space_group_name_H-M   'P 1'
#
loop_
_entity.id
_entity.type
_entity.pdbx_description
1 polymer ?
#
loop_
_entity_poly.entity_id
_entity_poly.type
_entity_poly.pdbx_seq_one_letter_code
_entity_poly.pdbx_strand_id
1 'polypeptide(L)'
;WQLNTLARFTTGSPVTPTAPGTTLNAPGSGQFADCTGPVATIGERTRWWDRTNLADPNAVSPNVARFGTCGTNVLRTPGLINFDMGLFRRIDINERVNVQVRGEAFNLSNTPHFGNPNSDILSSNFGLIGGVQNTGREGNDQRFFRIGVRIGF
;
A
#
# COMPACT_ATOMS: atom_id res chain seq x y z
N TRP A 1 10.16 -29.56 17.29
CA TRP A 1 10.05 -28.19 16.80
C TRP A 1 9.14 -28.14 15.58
N GLN A 2 8.34 -27.08 15.48
CA GLN A 2 7.53 -26.80 14.31
C GLN A 2 7.88 -25.39 13.85
N LEU A 3 8.18 -25.24 12.56
CA LEU A 3 8.42 -23.96 11.92
C LEU A 3 7.27 -23.65 10.94
N ASN A 4 6.65 -22.50 11.11
CA ASN A 4 5.63 -21.99 10.20
C ASN A 4 6.15 -20.72 9.55
N THR A 5 5.94 -20.57 8.25
CA THR A 5 6.31 -19.35 7.51
C THR A 5 5.16 -18.92 6.62
N LEU A 6 4.87 -17.62 6.62
CA LEU A 6 3.93 -17.00 5.72
C LEU A 6 4.68 -15.94 4.89
N ALA A 7 4.74 -16.15 3.59
CA ALA A 7 5.27 -15.17 2.65
C ALA A 7 4.11 -14.58 1.83
N ARG A 8 4.07 -13.25 1.71
CA ARG A 8 3.08 -12.53 0.92
C ARG A 8 3.77 -11.59 -0.05
N PHE A 9 3.46 -11.75 -1.32
CA PHE A 9 3.94 -10.91 -2.41
C PHE A 9 2.72 -10.38 -3.15
N THR A 10 2.57 -9.06 -3.22
CA THR A 10 1.51 -8.44 -4.02
C THR A 10 2.09 -7.30 -4.83
N THR A 11 1.65 -7.19 -6.07
CA THR A 11 1.91 -6.00 -6.88
C THR A 11 1.07 -4.83 -6.38
N GLY A 12 1.48 -3.61 -6.71
CA GLY A 12 0.71 -2.42 -6.35
C GLY A 12 -0.70 -2.42 -6.98
N SER A 13 -1.64 -1.80 -6.29
CA SER A 13 -3.00 -1.61 -6.78
C SER A 13 -3.03 -0.59 -7.93
N PRO A 14 -3.92 -0.77 -8.90
CA PRO A 14 -4.12 0.22 -9.95
C PRO A 14 -4.78 1.48 -9.39
N VAL A 15 -4.36 2.65 -9.88
CA VAL A 15 -4.87 3.96 -9.47
C VAL A 15 -5.04 4.84 -10.72
N THR A 16 -6.05 5.70 -10.67
CA THR A 16 -6.34 6.69 -11.71
C THR A 16 -5.84 8.06 -11.25
N PRO A 17 -5.05 8.80 -12.06
CA PRO A 17 -4.71 10.17 -11.75
C PRO A 17 -5.96 11.05 -11.89
N THR A 18 -6.23 11.84 -10.85
CA THR A 18 -7.43 12.68 -10.77
C THR A 18 -7.11 14.15 -10.94
N ALA A 19 -8.06 14.88 -11.49
CA ALA A 19 -8.07 16.32 -11.61
C ALA A 19 -9.42 16.89 -11.13
N PRO A 20 -9.54 18.19 -10.82
CA PRO A 20 -10.81 18.79 -10.46
C PRO A 20 -11.83 18.75 -11.60
N GLY A 21 -13.10 18.51 -11.27
CA GLY A 21 -14.21 18.54 -12.22
C GLY A 21 -14.85 19.92 -12.42
N THR A 22 -14.12 21.00 -12.20
CA THR A 22 -14.69 22.37 -12.16
C THR A 22 -15.36 22.80 -13.47
N THR A 23 -14.87 22.34 -14.62
CA THR A 23 -15.44 22.67 -15.95
C THR A 23 -16.56 21.73 -16.37
N LEU A 24 -16.79 20.62 -15.66
CA LEU A 24 -17.83 19.65 -16.00
C LEU A 24 -19.24 20.09 -15.57
N ASN A 25 -19.36 21.24 -14.90
CA ASN A 25 -20.61 21.72 -14.31
C ASN A 25 -21.31 20.68 -13.39
N ALA A 26 -20.49 19.81 -12.78
CA ALA A 26 -20.90 18.74 -11.89
C ALA A 26 -20.25 18.94 -10.50
N PRO A 27 -20.86 19.69 -9.59
CA PRO A 27 -20.29 20.03 -8.28
C PRO A 27 -19.89 18.77 -7.49
N GLY A 28 -18.68 18.77 -6.94
CA GLY A 28 -18.13 17.64 -6.16
C GLY A 28 -17.59 16.48 -6.98
N SER A 29 -17.66 16.54 -8.32
CA SER A 29 -17.08 15.51 -9.19
C SER A 29 -15.58 15.71 -9.35
N GLY A 30 -14.81 14.62 -9.22
CA GLY A 30 -13.47 14.52 -9.78
C GLY A 30 -13.53 14.05 -11.25
N GLN A 31 -12.50 14.35 -12.00
CA GLN A 31 -12.33 13.84 -13.35
C GLN A 31 -10.94 13.24 -13.53
N PHE A 32 -10.70 12.64 -14.68
CA PHE A 32 -9.37 12.16 -15.06
C PHE A 32 -8.44 13.34 -15.35
N ALA A 33 -7.16 13.17 -15.09
CA ALA A 33 -6.14 14.04 -15.62
C ALA A 33 -6.01 13.89 -17.15
N ASP A 34 -5.37 14.83 -17.81
CA ASP A 34 -4.84 14.63 -19.16
C ASP A 34 -3.51 13.91 -19.13
N CYS A 35 -3.38 12.88 -19.96
CA CYS A 35 -2.12 12.19 -20.22
C CYS A 35 -1.58 12.58 -21.59
N THR A 36 -0.39 13.16 -21.63
CA THR A 36 0.34 13.52 -22.87
C THR A 36 1.32 12.43 -23.29
N GLY A 37 1.53 11.44 -22.42
CA GLY A 37 2.42 10.29 -22.65
C GLY A 37 2.37 9.32 -21.48
N PRO A 38 3.19 8.26 -21.50
CA PRO A 38 3.26 7.30 -20.41
C PRO A 38 3.76 7.95 -19.13
N VAL A 39 3.16 7.58 -17.99
CA VAL A 39 3.55 8.07 -16.67
C VAL A 39 4.54 7.10 -16.06
N ALA A 40 5.76 7.55 -15.82
CA ALA A 40 6.81 6.73 -15.23
C ALA A 40 6.62 6.59 -13.71
N THR A 41 6.94 5.41 -13.18
CA THR A 41 7.05 5.19 -11.73
C THR A 41 8.49 5.47 -11.31
N ILE A 42 8.70 6.46 -10.43
CA ILE A 42 10.00 6.83 -9.88
C ILE A 42 10.35 5.90 -8.71
N GLY A 43 9.35 5.58 -7.86
CA GLY A 43 9.50 4.65 -6.75
C GLY A 43 10.01 5.28 -5.45
N GLU A 44 10.11 6.59 -5.36
CA GLU A 44 10.50 7.29 -4.13
C GLU A 44 9.27 7.60 -3.26
N ARG A 45 9.42 7.50 -1.95
CA ARG A 45 8.34 7.82 -1.00
C ARG A 45 7.78 9.23 -1.18
N THR A 46 8.64 10.20 -1.48
CA THR A 46 8.28 11.62 -1.66
C THR A 46 7.73 11.92 -3.04
N ARG A 47 8.01 11.06 -4.03
CA ARG A 47 7.62 11.21 -5.42
C ARG A 47 7.52 9.84 -6.08
N TRP A 48 6.36 9.20 -5.92
CA TRP A 48 6.17 7.83 -6.43
C TRP A 48 6.02 7.78 -7.95
N TRP A 49 5.32 8.77 -8.54
CA TRP A 49 5.11 8.89 -9.98
C TRP A 49 5.71 10.18 -10.53
N ASP A 50 6.09 10.14 -11.82
CA ASP A 50 6.49 11.34 -12.55
C ASP A 50 5.26 12.11 -13.02
N ARG A 51 5.24 13.41 -12.77
CA ARG A 51 4.14 14.30 -13.15
C ARG A 51 4.27 14.87 -14.58
N THR A 52 5.42 14.70 -15.23
CA THR A 52 5.78 15.39 -16.47
C THR A 52 4.73 15.22 -17.58
N ASN A 53 4.15 14.02 -17.68
CA ASN A 53 3.15 13.68 -18.69
C ASN A 53 1.70 13.78 -18.20
N LEU A 54 1.47 14.48 -17.08
CA LEU A 54 0.14 14.71 -16.50
C LEU A 54 -0.19 16.20 -16.54
N ALA A 55 -1.40 16.56 -16.99
CA ALA A 55 -1.87 17.92 -17.04
C ALA A 55 -3.32 18.05 -16.53
N ASP A 56 -3.67 19.24 -16.06
CA ASP A 56 -5.04 19.59 -15.75
C ASP A 56 -5.82 19.83 -17.06
N PRO A 57 -6.91 19.09 -17.31
CA PRO A 57 -7.76 19.33 -18.49
C PRO A 57 -8.25 20.77 -18.61
N ASN A 58 -8.47 21.45 -17.49
CA ASN A 58 -8.90 22.85 -17.47
C ASN A 58 -7.80 23.83 -17.89
N ALA A 59 -6.53 23.50 -17.60
CA ALA A 59 -5.39 24.28 -18.02
C ALA A 59 -5.08 24.08 -19.52
N VAL A 60 -5.26 22.86 -20.03
CA VAL A 60 -5.05 22.52 -21.45
C VAL A 60 -6.13 23.07 -22.33
N SER A 61 -7.39 23.04 -21.89
CA SER A 61 -8.55 23.53 -22.66
C SER A 61 -9.45 24.38 -21.77
N PRO A 62 -9.09 25.65 -21.51
CA PRO A 62 -9.87 26.54 -20.67
C PRO A 62 -11.31 26.70 -21.17
N ASN A 63 -12.28 26.66 -20.25
CA ASN A 63 -13.71 26.84 -20.53
C ASN A 63 -14.35 25.80 -21.47
N VAL A 64 -13.67 24.68 -21.72
CA VAL A 64 -14.23 23.53 -22.45
C VAL A 64 -14.64 22.44 -21.46
N ALA A 65 -15.93 22.13 -21.43
CA ALA A 65 -16.45 21.04 -20.63
C ALA A 65 -16.09 19.69 -21.28
N ARG A 66 -15.02 19.05 -20.81
CA ARG A 66 -14.56 17.74 -21.29
C ARG A 66 -13.92 16.95 -20.16
N PHE A 67 -13.90 15.65 -20.29
CA PHE A 67 -13.13 14.77 -19.42
C PHE A 67 -11.64 14.77 -19.82
N GLY A 68 -10.79 14.48 -18.85
CA GLY A 68 -9.37 14.23 -19.12
C GLY A 68 -9.14 12.95 -19.93
N THR A 69 -8.00 12.88 -20.58
CA THR A 69 -7.64 11.83 -21.54
C THR A 69 -6.94 10.62 -20.92
N CYS A 70 -6.46 10.72 -19.67
CA CYS A 70 -5.94 9.54 -18.95
C CYS A 70 -7.06 8.52 -18.79
N GLY A 71 -6.78 7.28 -19.10
CA GLY A 71 -7.69 6.17 -18.79
C GLY A 71 -7.75 5.88 -17.29
N THR A 72 -8.62 4.94 -16.92
CA THR A 72 -8.67 4.40 -15.57
C THR A 72 -7.46 3.51 -15.29
N ASN A 73 -6.98 3.52 -14.03
CA ASN A 73 -6.00 2.56 -13.55
C ASN A 73 -4.64 2.57 -14.26
N VAL A 74 -4.23 3.72 -14.77
CA VAL A 74 -2.96 3.88 -15.51
C VAL A 74 -1.72 3.92 -14.59
N LEU A 75 -1.92 4.20 -13.31
CA LEU A 75 -0.86 4.25 -12.31
C LEU A 75 -0.84 2.99 -11.47
N ARG A 76 0.30 2.71 -10.81
CA ARG A 76 0.47 1.60 -9.87
C ARG A 76 1.03 2.13 -8.55
N THR A 77 0.41 1.71 -7.44
CA THR A 77 0.89 1.97 -6.09
C THR A 77 2.08 1.06 -5.75
N PRO A 78 2.77 1.29 -4.62
CA PRO A 78 3.74 0.33 -4.11
C PRO A 78 3.15 -1.06 -3.96
N GLY A 79 3.94 -2.08 -4.25
CA GLY A 79 3.63 -3.46 -3.90
C GLY A 79 3.89 -3.74 -2.42
N LEU A 80 3.59 -4.96 -1.98
CA LEU A 80 3.85 -5.42 -0.62
C LEU A 80 4.65 -6.72 -0.66
N ILE A 81 5.74 -6.74 0.10
CA ILE A 81 6.55 -7.94 0.36
C ILE A 81 6.59 -8.12 1.87
N ASN A 82 6.09 -9.25 2.35
CA ASN A 82 6.06 -9.54 3.77
C ASN A 82 6.43 -11.00 4.05
N PHE A 83 7.21 -11.19 5.12
CA PHE A 83 7.57 -12.50 5.66
C PHE A 83 7.25 -12.55 7.14
N ASP A 84 6.41 -13.48 7.54
CA ASP A 84 6.13 -13.80 8.93
C ASP A 84 6.63 -15.22 9.23
N MET A 85 7.15 -15.43 10.43
CA MET A 85 7.70 -16.69 10.84
C MET A 85 7.26 -17.03 12.27
N GLY A 86 6.93 -18.28 12.51
CA GLY A 86 6.61 -18.79 13.84
C GLY A 86 7.37 -20.06 14.14
N LEU A 87 8.01 -20.13 15.30
CA LEU A 87 8.71 -21.30 15.82
C LEU A 87 7.99 -21.79 17.07
N PHE A 88 7.63 -23.06 17.07
CA PHE A 88 6.86 -23.68 18.13
C PHE A 88 7.56 -24.92 18.65
N ARG A 89 7.49 -25.14 19.95
CA ARG A 89 7.90 -26.39 20.59
C ARG A 89 6.89 -26.78 21.65
N ARG A 90 6.40 -27.99 21.55
CA ARG A 90 5.63 -28.66 22.62
C ARG A 90 6.57 -29.58 23.39
N ILE A 91 6.45 -29.53 24.70
CA ILE A 91 7.17 -30.36 25.67
C ILE A 91 6.10 -31.02 26.53
N ASP A 92 5.98 -32.33 26.45
CA ASP A 92 5.07 -33.09 27.29
C ASP A 92 5.84 -33.43 28.56
N ILE A 93 5.37 -32.94 29.71
CA ILE A 93 5.98 -33.16 31.02
C ILE A 93 5.51 -34.51 31.58
N ASN A 94 4.22 -34.78 31.43
CA ASN A 94 3.60 -36.06 31.75
C ASN A 94 2.33 -36.25 30.90
N GLU A 95 1.60 -37.35 31.12
CA GLU A 95 0.39 -37.69 30.33
C GLU A 95 -0.72 -36.63 30.38
N ARG A 96 -0.73 -35.76 31.40
CA ARG A 96 -1.77 -34.74 31.61
C ARG A 96 -1.26 -33.34 31.39
N VAL A 97 0.04 -33.10 31.55
CA VAL A 97 0.62 -31.75 31.51
C VAL A 97 1.55 -31.57 30.30
N ASN A 98 1.28 -30.58 29.51
CA ASN A 98 2.16 -30.20 28.42
C ASN A 98 2.43 -28.70 28.43
N VAL A 99 3.58 -28.30 27.97
CA VAL A 99 3.98 -26.88 27.79
C VAL A 99 4.29 -26.64 26.34
N GLN A 100 3.63 -25.66 25.76
CA GLN A 100 3.94 -25.16 24.41
C GLN A 100 4.60 -23.80 24.51
N VAL A 101 5.81 -23.69 23.99
CA VAL A 101 6.53 -22.44 23.83
C VAL A 101 6.43 -22.03 22.37
N ARG A 102 6.13 -20.75 22.11
CA ARG A 102 6.07 -20.19 20.77
C ARG A 102 6.79 -18.85 20.68
N GLY A 103 7.55 -18.67 19.62
CA GLY A 103 8.12 -17.41 19.22
C GLY A 103 7.59 -17.05 17.82
N GLU A 104 7.08 -15.85 17.63
CA GLU A 104 6.54 -15.38 16.38
C GLU A 104 7.24 -14.07 15.99
N ALA A 105 7.61 -13.95 14.72
CA ALA A 105 8.21 -12.77 14.13
C ALA A 105 7.33 -12.31 12.98
N PHE A 106 6.88 -11.08 13.04
CA PHE A 106 6.05 -10.46 12.00
C PHE A 106 6.88 -9.42 11.25
N ASN A 107 6.71 -9.36 9.93
CA ASN A 107 7.52 -8.56 9.02
C ASN A 107 9.03 -8.78 9.31
N LEU A 108 9.46 -10.03 9.29
CA LEU A 108 10.83 -10.43 9.62
C LEU A 108 11.88 -9.69 8.76
N SER A 109 11.56 -9.44 7.49
CA SER A 109 12.41 -8.70 6.56
C SER A 109 12.51 -7.20 6.88
N ASN A 110 11.66 -6.68 7.79
CA ASN A 110 11.55 -5.25 8.10
C ASN A 110 11.33 -4.38 6.85
N THR A 111 10.55 -4.90 5.90
CA THR A 111 10.21 -4.19 4.67
C THR A 111 9.12 -3.16 4.96
N PRO A 112 9.28 -1.89 4.55
CA PRO A 112 8.24 -0.89 4.75
C PRO A 112 7.05 -1.20 3.84
N HIS A 113 5.85 -1.23 4.42
CA HIS A 113 4.59 -1.39 3.69
C HIS A 113 4.02 -0.01 3.41
N PHE A 114 4.35 0.57 2.27
CA PHE A 114 3.92 1.91 1.90
C PHE A 114 2.43 1.97 1.62
N GLY A 115 1.78 3.04 2.11
CA GLY A 115 0.41 3.41 1.77
C GLY A 115 0.28 3.88 0.32
N ASN A 116 -0.93 4.26 -0.06
CA ASN A 116 -1.18 4.77 -1.40
C ASN A 116 -0.61 6.18 -1.56
N PRO A 117 0.10 6.44 -2.66
CA PRO A 117 0.50 7.80 -3.03
C PRO A 117 -0.71 8.65 -3.38
N ASN A 118 -0.62 9.95 -3.18
CA ASN A 118 -1.66 10.90 -3.58
C ASN A 118 -1.76 10.97 -5.11
N SER A 119 -2.95 10.75 -5.66
CA SER A 119 -3.23 10.73 -7.10
C SER A 119 -3.81 12.02 -7.67
N ASP A 120 -4.08 13.03 -6.84
CA ASP A 120 -4.56 14.34 -7.28
C ASP A 120 -3.41 15.14 -7.88
N ILE A 121 -3.48 15.40 -9.19
CA ILE A 121 -2.42 16.08 -9.92
C ILE A 121 -2.26 17.55 -9.57
N LEU A 122 -3.27 18.22 -9.00
CA LEU A 122 -3.15 19.61 -8.55
C LEU A 122 -2.60 19.74 -7.14
N SER A 123 -2.59 18.65 -6.38
CA SER A 123 -1.99 18.65 -5.06
C SER A 123 -0.47 18.84 -5.15
N SER A 124 0.07 19.71 -4.28
CA SER A 124 1.52 19.82 -4.07
C SER A 124 2.15 18.50 -3.62
N ASN A 125 1.32 17.60 -3.07
CA ASN A 125 1.69 16.29 -2.57
C ASN A 125 1.41 15.17 -3.57
N PHE A 126 1.24 15.45 -4.86
CA PHE A 126 1.06 14.41 -5.89
C PHE A 126 2.22 13.40 -5.84
N GLY A 127 1.88 12.12 -5.78
CA GLY A 127 2.86 11.04 -5.67
C GLY A 127 3.49 10.86 -4.28
N LEU A 128 3.17 11.72 -3.30
CA LEU A 128 3.67 11.58 -1.93
C LEU A 128 2.95 10.44 -1.21
N ILE A 129 3.72 9.56 -0.58
CA ILE A 129 3.23 8.53 0.32
C ILE A 129 3.24 9.07 1.75
N GLY A 130 2.06 9.41 2.27
CA GLY A 130 1.89 10.01 3.59
C GLY A 130 1.96 9.04 4.76
N GLY A 131 1.91 7.73 4.51
CA GLY A 131 1.87 6.74 5.58
C GLY A 131 2.20 5.33 5.12
N VAL A 132 2.01 4.37 6.02
CA VAL A 132 2.14 2.93 5.75
C VAL A 132 0.77 2.30 5.52
N GLN A 133 0.74 1.17 4.84
CA GLN A 133 -0.47 0.35 4.76
C GLN A 133 -0.79 -0.19 6.16
N ASN A 134 -2.05 -0.13 6.52
CA ASN A 134 -2.57 -0.87 7.67
C ASN A 134 -3.24 -2.13 7.14
N THR A 135 -2.59 -3.27 7.31
CA THR A 135 -3.14 -4.57 6.88
C THR A 135 -4.07 -5.20 7.92
N GLY A 136 -4.42 -4.45 8.97
CA GLY A 136 -5.28 -4.92 10.07
C GLY A 136 -4.56 -5.80 11.08
N ARG A 137 -3.22 -5.86 11.03
CA ARG A 137 -2.40 -6.59 12.01
C ARG A 137 -2.04 -5.73 13.21
N GLU A 138 -1.79 -6.37 14.34
CA GLU A 138 -1.15 -5.71 15.46
C GLU A 138 0.22 -5.14 15.03
N GLY A 139 0.57 -3.96 15.55
CA GLY A 139 1.86 -3.32 15.28
C GLY A 139 1.93 -2.49 14.00
N ASN A 140 0.80 -2.19 13.34
CA ASN A 140 0.76 -1.35 12.13
C ASN A 140 1.79 -1.76 11.07
N ASP A 141 1.91 -3.07 10.85
CA ASP A 141 2.84 -3.68 9.88
C ASP A 141 4.33 -3.43 10.13
N GLN A 142 4.70 -2.92 11.30
CA GLN A 142 6.09 -2.85 11.74
C GLN A 142 6.61 -4.26 12.07
N ARG A 143 7.94 -4.41 12.03
CA ARG A 143 8.54 -5.63 12.55
C ARG A 143 8.34 -5.72 14.07
N PHE A 144 7.75 -6.80 14.53
CA PHE A 144 7.64 -7.08 15.96
C PHE A 144 7.76 -8.57 16.23
N PHE A 145 8.12 -8.89 17.47
CA PHE A 145 8.27 -10.24 17.94
C PHE A 145 7.28 -10.51 19.07
N ARG A 146 6.73 -11.71 19.09
CA ARG A 146 5.85 -12.17 20.15
C ARG A 146 6.39 -13.48 20.70
N ILE A 147 6.42 -13.60 22.02
CA ILE A 147 6.72 -14.86 22.71
C ILE A 147 5.50 -15.23 23.52
N GLY A 148 5.11 -16.49 23.43
CA GLY A 148 3.98 -17.03 24.19
C GLY A 148 4.31 -18.38 24.79
N VAL A 149 3.73 -18.63 25.95
CA VAL A 149 3.78 -19.93 26.64
C VAL A 149 2.35 -20.35 26.92
N ARG A 150 2.02 -21.59 26.60
CA ARG A 150 0.73 -22.21 26.90
C ARG A 150 0.98 -23.48 27.72
N ILE A 151 0.29 -23.60 28.83
CA ILE A 151 0.30 -24.80 29.68
C ILE A 151 -1.06 -25.47 29.50
N GLY A 152 -1.04 -26.72 29.12
CA GLY A 152 -2.22 -27.59 29.05
C GLY A 152 -2.16 -28.62 30.21
N PHE A 153 -3.31 -28.85 30.84
CA PHE A 153 -3.47 -29.83 31.93
C PHE A 153 -4.82 -30.50 31.84
#